data_213d4f8732bb67365f780762605798c9
#
_entry.id   213d4f8732bb67365f780762605798c9
#
_cell.length_a   1.000
_cell.length_b   1.000
_cell.length_c   1.000
_cell.angle_alpha   90.00
_cell.angle_beta   90.00
_cell.angle_gamma   90.00
#
_symmetry.space_group_name_H-M   'P 1'
#
loop_
_entity.id
_entity.type
_entity.pdbx_description
1 polymer ?
#
loop_
_entity_poly.entity_id
_entity_poly.type
_entity_poly.pdbx_seq_one_letter_code
_entity_poly.pdbx_strand_id
1 'polypeptide(L)'
;MNKDEALNKFTFMMEYRNLAEKTIYQYSYYLSKMFDFYQLEDVSNLDVKTVQNYVVYLKRTYSPSSLNAVISAIRYFFDVVLEIPLSRRQFPNILYDPVEINIFTNEQIHLLLDTNDVRLRVFLLLGLDAGFRV
;
A
#
# COMPACT_ATOMS: atom_id res chain seq x y z
N MET A 1 3.93 18.97 -18.44
CA MET A 1 4.91 18.48 -17.43
C MET A 1 5.34 17.09 -17.82
N ASN A 2 6.63 16.88 -18.00
CA ASN A 2 7.12 15.57 -18.36
C ASN A 2 7.32 14.70 -17.11
N LYS A 3 7.62 13.42 -17.33
CA LYS A 3 7.79 12.42 -16.27
C LYS A 3 8.88 12.83 -15.27
N ASP A 4 10.03 13.29 -15.76
CA ASP A 4 11.16 13.64 -14.89
C ASP A 4 10.86 14.87 -14.05
N GLU A 5 10.24 15.89 -14.63
CA GLU A 5 9.82 17.07 -13.87
C GLU A 5 8.81 16.71 -12.79
N ALA A 6 7.85 15.86 -13.12
CA ALA A 6 6.83 15.43 -12.19
C ALA A 6 7.44 14.66 -11.01
N LEU A 7 8.36 13.73 -11.27
CA LEU A 7 9.03 12.96 -10.23
C LEU A 7 9.91 13.86 -9.36
N ASN A 8 10.60 14.81 -9.96
CA ASN A 8 11.42 15.76 -9.21
C ASN A 8 10.57 16.62 -8.28
N LYS A 9 9.44 17.12 -8.76
CA LYS A 9 8.51 17.89 -7.93
C LYS A 9 7.92 17.03 -6.82
N PHE A 10 7.56 15.80 -7.11
CA PHE A 10 7.03 14.87 -6.13
C PHE A 10 8.02 14.59 -5.02
N THR A 11 9.26 14.26 -5.38
CA THR A 11 10.34 14.02 -4.43
C THR A 11 10.61 15.25 -3.57
N PHE A 12 10.68 16.42 -4.22
CA PHE A 12 10.90 17.68 -3.52
C PHE A 12 9.81 17.93 -2.47
N MET A 13 8.54 17.73 -2.82
CA MET A 13 7.45 17.97 -1.88
C MET A 13 7.47 16.98 -0.72
N MET A 14 7.88 15.74 -0.97
CA MET A 14 8.03 14.77 0.12
C MET A 14 9.18 15.14 1.06
N GLU A 15 10.29 15.58 0.51
CA GLU A 15 11.42 16.07 1.30
C GLU A 15 11.03 17.30 2.11
N TYR A 16 10.32 18.23 1.48
CA TYR A 16 9.85 19.44 2.15
C TYR A 16 8.99 19.10 3.37
N ARG A 17 8.13 18.11 3.25
CA ARG A 17 7.27 17.64 4.34
C ARG A 17 7.98 16.72 5.32
N ASN A 18 9.25 16.48 5.12
CA ASN A 18 10.07 15.67 6.02
C ASN A 18 9.62 14.21 6.13
N LEU A 19 9.16 13.63 5.02
CA LEU A 19 8.83 12.22 4.98
C LEU A 19 10.10 11.36 5.05
N ALA A 20 9.96 10.15 5.57
CA ALA A 20 11.08 9.22 5.68
C ALA A 20 11.66 8.88 4.30
N GLU A 21 12.98 8.72 4.22
CA GLU A 21 13.66 8.38 2.96
C GLU A 21 13.09 7.12 2.32
N LYS A 22 12.76 6.12 3.12
CA LYS A 22 12.17 4.89 2.66
C LYS A 22 10.82 5.14 1.98
N THR A 23 10.00 6.01 2.54
CA THR A 23 8.70 6.38 1.97
C THR A 23 8.89 7.12 0.66
N ILE A 24 9.83 8.07 0.60
CA ILE A 24 10.14 8.83 -0.61
C ILE A 24 10.57 7.88 -1.73
N TYR A 25 11.48 6.97 -1.44
CA TYR A 25 11.95 5.99 -2.40
C TYR A 25 10.81 5.10 -2.91
N GLN A 26 9.99 4.59 -2.00
CA GLN A 26 8.91 3.67 -2.33
C GLN A 26 7.83 4.34 -3.17
N TYR A 27 7.42 5.54 -2.80
CA TYR A 27 6.41 6.29 -3.54
C TYR A 27 6.91 6.69 -4.93
N SER A 28 8.14 7.14 -5.03
CA SER A 28 8.75 7.48 -6.32
C SER A 28 8.83 6.26 -7.23
N TYR A 29 9.15 5.10 -6.67
CA TYR A 29 9.20 3.85 -7.41
C TYR A 29 7.82 3.47 -7.97
N TYR A 30 6.78 3.57 -7.16
CA TYR A 30 5.42 3.26 -7.61
C TYR A 30 4.97 4.17 -8.74
N LEU A 31 5.23 5.46 -8.62
CA LEU A 31 4.86 6.42 -9.65
C LEU A 31 5.65 6.20 -10.95
N SER A 32 6.93 5.92 -10.83
CA SER A 32 7.79 5.64 -11.98
C SER A 32 7.28 4.41 -12.75
N LYS A 33 6.90 3.37 -12.04
CA LYS A 33 6.33 2.16 -12.66
C LYS A 33 5.03 2.44 -13.40
N MET A 34 4.16 3.27 -12.81
CA MET A 34 2.90 3.64 -13.45
C MET A 34 3.16 4.43 -14.74
N PHE A 35 4.09 5.36 -14.71
CA PHE A 35 4.45 6.14 -15.88
C PHE A 35 5.01 5.26 -17.01
N ASP A 36 5.86 4.30 -16.64
CA ASP A 36 6.42 3.36 -17.62
C ASP A 36 5.35 2.43 -18.20
N PHE A 37 4.41 1.99 -17.36
CA PHE A 37 3.32 1.13 -17.79
C PHE A 37 2.47 1.78 -18.89
N TYR A 38 2.15 3.06 -18.73
CA TYR A 38 1.37 3.79 -19.70
C TYR A 38 2.22 4.49 -20.76
N GLN A 39 3.55 4.39 -20.66
CA GLN A 39 4.48 5.10 -21.53
C GLN A 39 4.16 6.59 -21.64
N LEU A 40 3.91 7.21 -20.50
CA LEU A 40 3.50 8.60 -20.44
C LEU A 40 4.66 9.54 -20.71
N GLU A 41 4.48 10.42 -21.69
CA GLU A 41 5.40 11.54 -21.91
C GLU A 41 4.96 12.76 -21.11
N ASP A 42 3.64 12.99 -21.05
CA ASP A 42 3.04 14.09 -20.30
C ASP A 42 2.12 13.53 -19.21
N VAL A 43 2.50 13.73 -17.95
CA VAL A 43 1.75 13.20 -16.80
C VAL A 43 0.49 14.00 -16.49
N SER A 44 0.33 15.19 -17.06
CA SER A 44 -0.88 15.98 -16.85
C SER A 44 -2.11 15.39 -17.56
N ASN A 45 -1.91 14.42 -18.44
CA ASN A 45 -3.01 13.70 -19.09
C ASN A 45 -3.60 12.58 -18.23
N LEU A 46 -3.04 12.33 -17.03
CA LEU A 46 -3.59 11.34 -16.13
C LEU A 46 -4.94 11.80 -15.58
N ASP A 47 -5.90 10.89 -15.56
CA ASP A 47 -7.21 11.12 -14.95
C ASP A 47 -7.54 10.04 -13.91
N VAL A 48 -8.65 10.23 -13.22
CA VAL A 48 -9.07 9.31 -12.15
C VAL A 48 -9.28 7.89 -12.71
N LYS A 49 -9.92 7.80 -13.87
CA LYS A 49 -10.23 6.49 -14.46
C LYS A 49 -8.96 5.73 -14.84
N THR A 50 -7.95 6.43 -15.35
CA THR A 50 -6.68 5.82 -15.70
C THR A 50 -6.01 5.20 -14.49
N VAL A 51 -5.94 5.93 -13.38
CA VAL A 51 -5.31 5.41 -12.16
C VAL A 51 -6.14 4.31 -11.50
N GLN A 52 -7.46 4.38 -11.58
CA GLN A 52 -8.33 3.30 -11.12
C GLN A 52 -8.09 2.02 -11.91
N ASN A 53 -7.99 2.10 -13.22
CA ASN A 53 -7.71 0.95 -14.09
C ASN A 53 -6.34 0.36 -13.78
N TYR A 54 -5.35 1.19 -13.48
CA TYR A 54 -4.03 0.72 -13.10
C TYR A 54 -4.07 -0.09 -11.80
N VAL A 55 -4.81 0.38 -10.81
CA VAL A 55 -4.97 -0.34 -9.54
C VAL A 55 -5.64 -1.69 -9.76
N VAL A 56 -6.70 -1.74 -10.58
CA VAL A 56 -7.37 -3.00 -10.91
C VAL A 56 -6.41 -3.98 -11.58
N TYR A 57 -5.56 -3.49 -12.46
CA TYR A 57 -4.53 -4.29 -13.09
C TYR A 57 -3.55 -4.87 -12.06
N LEU A 58 -3.10 -4.05 -11.12
CA LEU A 58 -2.15 -4.48 -10.10
C LEU A 58 -2.72 -5.51 -9.13
N LYS A 59 -4.03 -5.60 -9.00
CA LYS A 59 -4.68 -6.59 -8.10
C LYS A 59 -4.29 -8.03 -8.42
N ARG A 60 -3.80 -8.29 -9.62
CA ARG A 60 -3.38 -9.63 -10.03
C ARG A 60 -2.08 -10.08 -9.36
N THR A 61 -1.22 -9.13 -8.98
CA THR A 61 0.12 -9.42 -8.48
C THR A 61 0.40 -8.85 -7.10
N TYR A 62 -0.31 -7.81 -6.70
CA TYR A 62 -0.05 -7.09 -5.45
C TYR A 62 -1.05 -7.51 -4.38
N SER A 63 -0.57 -7.61 -3.14
CA SER A 63 -1.44 -7.80 -1.98
C SER A 63 -2.28 -6.55 -1.72
N PRO A 64 -3.43 -6.65 -1.03
CA PRO A 64 -4.24 -5.47 -0.68
C PRO A 64 -3.46 -4.40 0.09
N SER A 65 -2.56 -4.81 0.98
CA SER A 65 -1.71 -3.88 1.73
C SER A 65 -0.78 -3.10 0.80
N SER A 66 -0.13 -3.78 -0.13
CA SER A 66 0.74 -3.12 -1.12
C SER A 66 -0.04 -2.22 -2.06
N LEU A 67 -1.24 -2.65 -2.48
CA LEU A 67 -2.12 -1.82 -3.30
C LEU A 67 -2.50 -0.52 -2.60
N ASN A 68 -2.78 -0.57 -1.30
CA ASN A 68 -3.11 0.63 -0.54
C ASN A 68 -1.93 1.59 -0.44
N ALA A 69 -0.71 1.07 -0.40
CA ALA A 69 0.48 1.90 -0.48
C ALA A 69 0.60 2.60 -1.84
N VAL A 70 0.34 1.88 -2.93
CA VAL A 70 0.32 2.45 -4.28
C VAL A 70 -0.76 3.53 -4.40
N ILE A 71 -1.95 3.26 -3.89
CA ILE A 71 -3.07 4.21 -3.89
C ILE A 71 -2.70 5.47 -3.12
N SER A 72 -2.06 5.34 -1.98
CA SER A 72 -1.61 6.49 -1.19
C SER A 72 -0.58 7.32 -1.95
N ALA A 73 0.36 6.68 -2.63
CA ALA A 73 1.36 7.36 -3.45
C ALA A 73 0.70 8.14 -4.60
N ILE A 74 -0.23 7.53 -5.31
CA ILE A 74 -0.92 8.17 -6.44
C ILE A 74 -1.77 9.34 -5.94
N ARG A 75 -2.48 9.15 -4.84
CA ARG A 75 -3.31 10.21 -4.25
C ARG A 75 -2.47 11.41 -3.84
N TYR A 76 -1.33 11.15 -3.21
CA TYR A 76 -0.40 12.19 -2.81
C TYR A 76 0.17 12.93 -4.03
N PHE A 77 0.51 12.17 -5.07
CA PHE A 77 1.03 12.75 -6.32
C PHE A 77 0.02 13.71 -6.96
N PHE A 78 -1.25 13.31 -7.05
CA PHE A 78 -2.28 14.15 -7.62
C PHE A 78 -2.48 15.43 -6.79
N ASP A 79 -2.36 15.31 -5.47
CA ASP A 79 -2.54 16.43 -4.55
C ASP A 79 -1.42 17.47 -4.70
N VAL A 80 -0.15 17.02 -4.67
CA VAL A 80 0.98 17.94 -4.57
C VAL A 80 1.62 18.30 -5.92
N VAL A 81 1.52 17.44 -6.91
CA VAL A 81 2.14 17.69 -8.23
C VAL A 81 1.13 18.22 -9.22
N LEU A 82 0.04 17.53 -9.40
CA LEU A 82 -0.99 17.92 -10.37
C LEU A 82 -1.97 18.94 -9.78
N GLU A 83 -1.97 19.10 -8.48
CA GLU A 83 -2.86 20.03 -7.76
C GLU A 83 -4.34 19.77 -8.04
N ILE A 84 -4.68 18.50 -8.31
CA ILE A 84 -6.05 18.03 -8.52
C ILE A 84 -6.29 16.92 -7.49
N PRO A 85 -6.69 17.28 -6.24
CA PRO A 85 -6.80 16.27 -5.19
C PRO A 85 -7.89 15.25 -5.50
N LEU A 86 -7.54 13.97 -5.33
CA LEU A 86 -8.47 12.87 -5.46
C LEU A 86 -9.15 12.61 -4.11
N SER A 87 -10.47 12.62 -4.09
CA SER A 87 -11.20 12.27 -2.88
C SER A 87 -11.13 10.76 -2.64
N ARG A 88 -11.33 10.35 -1.40
CA ARG A 88 -11.42 8.93 -1.06
C ARG A 88 -12.63 8.26 -1.70
N ARG A 89 -13.61 9.03 -2.11
CA ARG A 89 -14.77 8.53 -2.82
C ARG A 89 -14.46 8.21 -4.27
N GLN A 90 -13.64 9.03 -4.92
CA GLN A 90 -13.22 8.82 -6.31
C GLN A 90 -12.12 7.78 -6.42
N PHE A 91 -11.22 7.72 -5.43
CA PHE A 91 -10.08 6.83 -5.43
C PHE A 91 -9.91 6.21 -4.05
N PRO A 92 -10.79 5.24 -3.70
CA PRO A 92 -10.80 4.65 -2.36
C PRO A 92 -9.69 3.62 -2.19
N ASN A 93 -9.37 3.32 -0.94
CA ASN A 93 -8.49 2.22 -0.61
C ASN A 93 -9.15 0.88 -0.95
N ILE A 94 -8.31 -0.13 -1.20
CA ILE A 94 -8.78 -1.49 -1.40
C ILE A 94 -9.24 -2.05 -0.05
N LEU A 95 -10.43 -2.63 -0.05
CA LEU A 95 -10.94 -3.31 1.13
C LEU A 95 -10.31 -4.69 1.22
N TYR A 96 -9.86 -5.03 2.40
CA TYR A 96 -9.42 -6.37 2.70
C TYR A 96 -9.82 -6.69 4.13
N ASP A 97 -9.98 -7.98 4.42
CA ASP A 97 -10.42 -8.43 5.71
C ASP A 97 -9.23 -8.52 6.66
N PRO A 98 -9.16 -7.66 7.69
CA PRO A 98 -8.09 -7.75 8.69
C PRO A 98 -8.12 -9.05 9.49
N VAL A 99 -9.20 -9.83 9.38
CA VAL A 99 -9.33 -11.14 10.03
C VAL A 99 -8.36 -12.16 9.45
N GLU A 100 -7.73 -11.90 8.31
CA GLU A 100 -6.64 -12.75 7.81
C GLU A 100 -5.51 -12.89 8.84
N ILE A 101 -5.37 -11.92 9.74
CA ILE A 101 -4.43 -11.98 10.84
C ILE A 101 -4.86 -13.03 11.86
N ASN A 102 -6.15 -13.31 11.98
CA ASN A 102 -6.72 -14.33 12.86
C ASN A 102 -6.99 -15.60 12.06
N ILE A 103 -5.92 -16.26 11.68
CA ILE A 103 -5.97 -17.50 10.87
C ILE A 103 -6.65 -18.63 11.64
N PHE A 104 -6.62 -18.57 12.97
CA PHE A 104 -7.13 -19.64 13.80
C PHE A 104 -8.48 -19.29 14.41
N THR A 105 -9.45 -20.20 14.25
CA THR A 105 -10.69 -20.15 15.02
C THR A 105 -10.40 -20.56 16.46
N ASN A 106 -11.32 -20.27 17.39
CA ASN A 106 -11.16 -20.69 18.79
C ASN A 106 -10.96 -22.19 18.91
N GLU A 107 -11.65 -22.99 18.13
CA GLU A 107 -11.48 -24.44 18.11
C GLU A 107 -10.08 -24.85 17.67
N GLN A 108 -9.56 -24.20 16.62
CA GLN A 108 -8.21 -24.47 16.14
C GLN A 108 -7.15 -24.09 17.17
N ILE A 109 -7.35 -22.99 17.86
CA ILE A 109 -6.45 -22.57 18.96
C ILE A 109 -6.45 -23.60 20.08
N HIS A 110 -7.61 -24.11 20.48
CA HIS A 110 -7.72 -25.15 21.50
C HIS A 110 -7.03 -26.44 21.08
N LEU A 111 -7.20 -26.87 19.84
CA LEU A 111 -6.53 -28.05 19.32
C LEU A 111 -5.01 -27.91 19.34
N LEU A 112 -4.49 -26.73 19.02
CA LEU A 112 -3.06 -26.45 19.06
C LEU A 112 -2.53 -26.38 20.49
N LEU A 113 -3.29 -25.83 21.40
CA LEU A 113 -2.91 -25.72 22.80
C LEU A 113 -2.97 -27.07 23.53
N ASP A 114 -3.78 -28.00 23.07
CA ASP A 114 -3.89 -29.35 23.60
C ASP A 114 -2.75 -30.27 23.15
N THR A 115 -1.78 -29.79 22.41
CA THR A 115 -0.63 -30.61 22.03
C THR A 115 0.21 -30.94 23.25
N ASN A 116 0.84 -32.11 23.22
CA ASN A 116 1.74 -32.53 24.30
C ASN A 116 3.11 -31.82 24.23
N ASP A 117 3.33 -30.97 23.27
CA ASP A 117 4.56 -30.21 23.13
C ASP A 117 4.47 -28.89 23.91
N VAL A 118 5.12 -28.87 25.05
CA VAL A 118 5.13 -27.72 25.95
C VAL A 118 5.75 -26.49 25.30
N ARG A 119 6.77 -26.67 24.44
CA ARG A 119 7.43 -25.56 23.76
C ARG A 119 6.47 -24.89 22.78
N LEU A 120 5.74 -25.68 22.02
CA LEU A 120 4.76 -25.19 21.07
C LEU A 120 3.64 -24.45 21.79
N ARG A 121 3.17 -24.97 22.92
CA ARG A 121 2.13 -24.27 23.71
C ARG A 121 2.60 -22.93 24.23
N VAL A 122 3.82 -22.86 24.76
CA VAL A 122 4.38 -21.59 25.26
C VAL A 122 4.54 -20.61 24.10
N PHE A 123 5.03 -21.07 22.97
CA PHE A 123 5.19 -20.23 21.80
C PHE A 123 3.85 -19.68 21.31
N LEU A 124 2.82 -20.51 21.22
CA LEU A 124 1.49 -20.09 20.82
C LEU A 124 0.87 -19.08 21.78
N LEU A 125 1.03 -19.29 23.08
CA LEU A 125 0.52 -18.37 24.10
C LEU A 125 1.22 -17.00 24.01
N LEU A 126 2.53 -16.99 23.84
CA LEU A 126 3.30 -15.75 23.65
C LEU A 126 2.92 -15.05 22.36
N GLY A 127 2.68 -15.83 21.31
CA GLY A 127 2.24 -15.28 20.03
C GLY A 127 0.87 -14.61 20.12
N LEU A 128 -0.06 -15.21 20.89
CA LEU A 128 -1.39 -14.63 21.09
C LEU A 128 -1.34 -13.34 21.91
N ASP A 129 -0.43 -13.26 22.89
CA ASP A 129 -0.34 -12.08 23.75
C ASP A 129 0.48 -10.95 23.16
N ALA A 130 1.53 -11.24 22.41
CA ALA A 130 2.50 -10.25 21.97
C ALA A 130 2.63 -10.15 20.45
N GLY A 131 2.60 -11.29 19.74
CA GLY A 131 2.87 -11.33 18.30
C GLY A 131 1.82 -10.66 17.45
N PHE A 132 0.58 -10.65 17.88
CA PHE A 132 -0.53 -10.09 17.11
C PHE A 132 -0.75 -8.59 17.33
N ARG A 133 0.10 -7.97 18.13
CA ARG A 133 0.03 -6.53 18.37
C ARG A 133 0.95 -5.70 17.46
N VAL A 134 1.73 -6.38 16.67
CA VAL A 134 2.70 -5.70 15.79
C VAL A 134 2.07 -5.28 14.47
#